data_1c493d6a94cb84ee6741a10691e81610
#
_entry.id   1c493d6a94cb84ee6741a10691e81610
#
_cell.length_a   1.000
_cell.length_b   1.000
_cell.length_c   1.000
_cell.angle_alpha   90.00
_cell.angle_beta   90.00
_cell.angle_gamma   90.00
#
_symmetry.space_group_name_H-M   'P 1'
#
loop_
_entity.id
_entity.type
_entity.pdbx_description
1 polymer ?
#
loop_
_entity_poly.entity_id
_entity_poly.type
_entity_poly.pdbx_seq_one_letter_code
_entity_poly.pdbx_strand_id
1 'polypeptide(L)'
;MVALRPMTEEDIPAALALWQGLAGIGLRDADNPAALAKYLRRNPGCSFVALDKAGTLIGVSLAGHDGRRGYLHHVAVSESHRKQGLGRELVDRCAAALKAEGIEKINFWVKADNAAGLAFWNRIGGRERTDLVIVSLILGDNPNA
;
A
#
# COMPACT_ATOMS: atom_id res chain seq x y z
N MET A 1 -15.32 -16.22 3.27
CA MET A 1 -15.73 -14.81 3.44
C MET A 1 -14.54 -13.99 3.92
N VAL A 2 -14.30 -12.87 3.29
CA VAL A 2 -13.18 -11.97 3.60
C VAL A 2 -13.72 -10.71 4.27
N ALA A 3 -13.06 -10.27 5.34
CA ALA A 3 -13.40 -9.04 6.03
C ALA A 3 -12.31 -8.01 5.80
N LEU A 4 -12.70 -6.78 5.47
CA LEU A 4 -11.79 -5.65 5.37
C LEU A 4 -12.02 -4.70 6.53
N ARG A 5 -10.92 -4.23 7.12
CA ARG A 5 -10.98 -3.23 8.18
C ARG A 5 -9.74 -2.32 8.14
N PRO A 6 -9.78 -1.17 8.82
CA PRO A 6 -8.57 -0.35 8.95
C PRO A 6 -7.43 -1.14 9.59
N MET A 7 -6.23 -0.90 9.08
CA MET A 7 -5.01 -1.49 9.60
C MET A 7 -4.65 -0.89 10.95
N THR A 8 -4.21 -1.73 11.87
CA THR A 8 -3.69 -1.31 13.18
C THR A 8 -2.22 -1.68 13.31
N GLU A 9 -1.55 -1.16 14.34
CA GLU A 9 -0.14 -1.49 14.60
C GLU A 9 0.06 -2.98 14.87
N GLU A 10 -0.94 -3.67 15.39
CA GLU A 10 -0.88 -5.12 15.63
C GLU A 10 -0.80 -5.94 14.34
N ASP A 11 -1.21 -5.37 13.21
CA ASP A 11 -1.15 -6.03 11.91
C ASP A 11 0.24 -5.97 11.25
N ILE A 12 1.13 -5.15 11.77
CA ILE A 12 2.45 -4.89 11.15
C ILE A 12 3.25 -6.18 10.93
N PRO A 13 3.40 -7.08 11.90
CA PRO A 13 4.16 -8.31 11.66
C PRO A 13 3.61 -9.14 10.51
N ALA A 14 2.30 -9.32 10.44
CA ALA A 14 1.66 -10.11 9.38
C ALA A 14 1.76 -9.42 8.02
N ALA A 15 1.63 -8.09 7.98
CA ALA A 15 1.80 -7.31 6.75
C ALA A 15 3.23 -7.43 6.22
N LEU A 16 4.24 -7.30 7.08
CA LEU A 16 5.63 -7.48 6.70
C LEU A 16 5.90 -8.88 6.15
N ALA A 17 5.36 -9.90 6.80
CA ALA A 17 5.50 -11.28 6.33
C ALA A 17 4.90 -11.46 4.93
N LEU A 18 3.74 -10.86 4.66
CA LEU A 18 3.12 -10.92 3.34
C LEU A 18 3.98 -10.21 2.29
N TRP A 19 4.45 -8.99 2.58
CA TRP A 19 5.27 -8.22 1.64
C TRP A 19 6.61 -8.90 1.33
N GLN A 20 7.27 -9.48 2.33
CA GLN A 20 8.55 -10.18 2.16
C GLN A 20 8.45 -11.36 1.21
N GLY A 21 7.28 -11.99 1.11
CA GLY A 21 7.04 -13.09 0.21
C GLY A 21 6.73 -12.69 -1.24
N LEU A 22 6.66 -11.39 -1.55
CA LEU A 22 6.24 -10.91 -2.86
C LEU A 22 7.37 -10.15 -3.57
N ALA A 23 7.75 -10.63 -4.76
CA ALA A 23 8.86 -10.07 -5.54
C ALA A 23 8.61 -8.62 -6.01
N GLY A 24 7.35 -8.23 -6.20
CA GLY A 24 6.98 -6.88 -6.66
C GLY A 24 7.06 -5.80 -5.59
N ILE A 25 7.30 -6.18 -4.34
CA ILE A 25 7.34 -5.25 -3.20
C ILE A 25 8.79 -5.01 -2.78
N GLY A 26 9.24 -3.76 -2.87
CA GLY A 26 10.57 -3.35 -2.43
C GLY A 26 10.52 -2.76 -1.02
N LEU A 27 11.07 -3.48 -0.04
CA LEU A 27 11.12 -3.01 1.34
C LEU A 27 12.43 -2.27 1.62
N ARG A 28 12.33 -1.19 2.40
CA ARG A 28 13.44 -0.36 2.85
C ARG A 28 13.34 -0.15 4.37
N ASP A 29 14.27 0.58 4.95
CA ASP A 29 14.23 0.88 6.39
C ASP A 29 13.00 1.70 6.78
N ALA A 30 12.43 2.44 5.84
CA ALA A 30 11.14 3.11 6.05
C ALA A 30 9.98 2.15 6.33
N ASP A 31 10.17 0.87 6.06
CA ASP A 31 9.18 -0.19 6.30
C ASP A 31 9.51 -1.03 7.54
N ASN A 32 10.45 -0.59 8.38
CA ASN A 32 10.66 -1.28 9.66
C ASN A 32 9.44 -1.09 10.59
N PRO A 33 9.25 -1.96 11.59
CA PRO A 33 8.06 -1.89 12.43
C PRO A 33 7.80 -0.53 13.08
N ALA A 34 8.84 0.13 13.57
CA ALA A 34 8.69 1.45 14.22
C ALA A 34 8.28 2.53 13.22
N ALA A 35 8.85 2.51 12.01
CA ALA A 35 8.52 3.45 10.94
C ALA A 35 7.08 3.24 10.46
N LEU A 36 6.65 2.00 10.30
CA LEU A 36 5.27 1.68 9.92
C LEU A 36 4.27 2.13 11.00
N ALA A 37 4.58 1.89 12.26
CA ALA A 37 3.74 2.34 13.37
C ALA A 37 3.58 3.87 13.36
N LYS A 38 4.68 4.59 13.14
CA LYS A 38 4.67 6.05 13.01
C LYS A 38 3.81 6.49 11.83
N TYR A 39 3.92 5.81 10.70
CA TYR A 39 3.13 6.11 9.51
C TYR A 39 1.64 5.92 9.75
N LEU A 40 1.24 4.82 10.40
CA LEU A 40 -0.16 4.56 10.74
C LEU A 40 -0.72 5.60 11.70
N ARG A 41 0.06 6.02 12.70
CA ARG A 41 -0.37 7.07 13.63
C ARG A 41 -0.53 8.44 12.95
N ARG A 42 0.33 8.74 11.97
CA ARG A 42 0.26 9.98 11.20
C ARG A 42 -0.94 9.99 10.25
N ASN A 43 -1.38 8.83 9.78
CA ASN A 43 -2.45 8.68 8.80
C ASN A 43 -3.53 7.72 9.32
N PRO A 44 -4.22 8.07 10.42
CA PRO A 44 -5.18 7.15 11.03
C PRO A 44 -6.34 6.83 10.08
N GLY A 45 -6.71 5.56 10.02
CA GLY A 45 -7.86 5.10 9.25
C GLY A 45 -7.67 5.05 7.73
N CYS A 46 -6.47 5.31 7.21
CA CYS A 46 -6.23 5.35 5.77
C CYS A 46 -5.78 4.01 5.18
N SER A 47 -5.07 3.20 5.96
CA SER A 47 -4.58 1.88 5.53
C SER A 47 -5.57 0.78 5.88
N PHE A 48 -5.63 -0.26 5.05
CA PHE A 48 -6.61 -1.35 5.23
C PHE A 48 -5.96 -2.70 5.09
N VAL A 49 -6.54 -3.67 5.81
CA VAL A 49 -6.18 -5.08 5.73
C VAL A 49 -7.40 -5.91 5.36
N ALA A 50 -7.14 -7.03 4.70
CA ALA A 50 -8.13 -8.06 4.40
C ALA A 50 -7.78 -9.32 5.18
N LEU A 51 -8.77 -9.88 5.86
CA LEU A 51 -8.63 -11.06 6.70
C LEU A 51 -9.55 -12.15 6.18
N ASP A 52 -9.07 -13.39 6.15
CA ASP A 52 -9.95 -14.51 5.86
C ASP A 52 -10.85 -14.85 7.07
N LYS A 53 -11.70 -15.85 6.93
CA LYS A 53 -12.62 -16.24 8.01
C LYS A 53 -11.92 -16.79 9.25
N ALA A 54 -10.66 -17.20 9.13
CA ALA A 54 -9.85 -17.64 10.26
C ALA A 54 -9.11 -16.49 10.94
N GLY A 55 -9.24 -15.26 10.40
CA GLY A 55 -8.53 -14.09 10.91
C GLY A 55 -7.11 -13.94 10.38
N THR A 56 -6.72 -14.71 9.37
CA THR A 56 -5.40 -14.60 8.76
C THR A 56 -5.36 -13.40 7.81
N LEU A 57 -4.33 -12.58 7.92
CA LEU A 57 -4.13 -11.44 7.02
C LEU A 57 -3.74 -11.95 5.63
N ILE A 58 -4.58 -11.69 4.65
CA ILE A 58 -4.42 -12.14 3.26
C ILE A 58 -4.27 -10.99 2.27
N GLY A 59 -4.43 -9.77 2.71
CA GLY A 59 -4.23 -8.59 1.89
C GLY A 59 -3.98 -7.35 2.71
N VAL A 60 -3.27 -6.40 2.14
CA VAL A 60 -2.95 -5.13 2.81
C VAL A 60 -2.71 -4.02 1.78
N SER A 61 -3.11 -2.82 2.12
CA SER A 61 -2.75 -1.59 1.41
C SER A 61 -2.38 -0.54 2.43
N LEU A 62 -1.15 -0.05 2.36
CA LEU A 62 -0.67 1.05 3.16
C LEU A 62 -1.03 2.37 2.46
N ALA A 63 -1.64 3.30 3.16
CA ALA A 63 -2.09 4.56 2.58
C ALA A 63 -1.93 5.74 3.53
N GLY A 64 -1.63 6.89 2.97
CA GLY A 64 -1.52 8.13 3.71
C GLY A 64 -1.50 9.33 2.78
N HIS A 65 -1.32 10.52 3.35
CA HIS A 65 -1.25 11.77 2.59
C HIS A 65 -0.33 12.79 3.26
N ASP A 66 0.10 13.77 2.47
CA ASP A 66 0.93 14.87 2.91
C ASP A 66 0.13 16.18 3.13
N GLY A 67 -1.19 16.11 3.12
CA GLY A 67 -2.11 17.26 3.15
C GLY A 67 -2.55 17.74 1.78
N ARG A 68 -1.86 17.30 0.70
CA ARG A 68 -2.15 17.71 -0.69
C ARG A 68 -2.44 16.53 -1.60
N ARG A 69 -1.64 15.48 -1.51
CA ARG A 69 -1.74 14.27 -2.35
C ARG A 69 -1.76 13.05 -1.45
N GLY A 70 -2.48 12.04 -1.88
CA GLY A 70 -2.47 10.75 -1.24
C GLY A 70 -1.46 9.82 -1.89
N TYR A 71 -1.04 8.81 -1.14
CA TYR A 71 -0.07 7.82 -1.57
C TYR A 71 -0.52 6.43 -1.13
N LEU A 72 -0.43 5.47 -2.04
CA LEU A 72 -0.59 4.05 -1.71
C LEU A 72 0.76 3.37 -1.79
N HIS A 73 1.05 2.52 -0.82
CA HIS A 73 2.29 1.76 -0.77
C HIS A 73 1.97 0.29 -0.55
N HIS A 74 2.73 -0.58 -1.22
CA HIS A 74 2.76 -2.01 -0.91
C HIS A 74 1.37 -2.68 -0.93
N VAL A 75 0.55 -2.35 -1.93
CA VAL A 75 -0.73 -3.03 -2.12
C VAL A 75 -0.44 -4.50 -2.46
N ALA A 76 -0.90 -5.41 -1.64
CA ALA A 76 -0.57 -6.82 -1.77
C ALA A 76 -1.76 -7.71 -1.42
N VAL A 77 -1.90 -8.81 -2.14
CA VAL A 77 -2.86 -9.88 -1.85
C VAL A 77 -2.11 -11.20 -1.95
N SER A 78 -2.33 -12.10 -1.00
CA SER A 78 -1.71 -13.42 -1.02
C SER A 78 -2.08 -14.17 -2.31
N GLU A 79 -1.16 -14.99 -2.83
CA GLU A 79 -1.36 -15.67 -4.09
C GLU A 79 -2.65 -16.51 -4.14
N SER A 80 -2.95 -17.19 -3.04
CA SER A 80 -4.14 -18.05 -2.93
C SER A 80 -5.46 -17.29 -2.98
N HIS A 81 -5.43 -15.95 -2.83
CA HIS A 81 -6.64 -15.12 -2.78
C HIS A 81 -6.68 -14.09 -3.91
N ARG A 82 -5.79 -14.20 -4.89
CA ARG A 82 -5.78 -13.31 -6.07
C ARG A 82 -6.95 -13.60 -7.00
N LYS A 83 -7.19 -12.63 -7.91
CA LYS A 83 -8.27 -12.70 -8.92
C LYS A 83 -9.67 -12.81 -8.31
N GLN A 84 -9.84 -12.35 -7.08
CA GLN A 84 -11.13 -12.29 -6.38
C GLN A 84 -11.59 -10.85 -6.12
N GLY A 85 -10.89 -9.87 -6.68
CA GLY A 85 -11.22 -8.45 -6.52
C GLY A 85 -10.72 -7.80 -5.23
N LEU A 86 -9.98 -8.52 -4.38
CA LEU A 86 -9.51 -7.99 -3.09
C LEU A 86 -8.57 -6.81 -3.23
N GLY A 87 -7.67 -6.84 -4.21
CA GLY A 87 -6.76 -5.71 -4.44
C GLY A 87 -7.53 -4.44 -4.78
N ARG A 88 -8.52 -4.54 -5.64
CA ARG A 88 -9.41 -3.43 -5.99
C ARG A 88 -10.16 -2.93 -4.76
N GLU A 89 -10.72 -3.83 -3.97
CA GLU A 89 -11.49 -3.46 -2.78
C GLU A 89 -10.62 -2.76 -1.72
N LEU A 90 -9.38 -3.23 -1.51
CA LEU A 90 -8.42 -2.57 -0.63
C LEU A 90 -8.13 -1.14 -1.10
N VAL A 91 -7.89 -0.96 -2.41
CA VAL A 91 -7.64 0.36 -2.98
C VAL A 91 -8.86 1.26 -2.84
N ASP A 92 -10.04 0.75 -3.10
CA ASP A 92 -11.28 1.53 -3.00
C ASP A 92 -11.52 2.02 -1.55
N ARG A 93 -11.20 1.17 -0.54
CA ARG A 93 -11.30 1.57 0.87
C ARG A 93 -10.31 2.67 1.23
N CYS A 94 -9.05 2.51 0.80
CA CYS A 94 -8.03 3.55 1.01
C CYS A 94 -8.43 4.86 0.31
N ALA A 95 -8.88 4.77 -0.93
CA ALA A 95 -9.29 5.94 -1.71
C ALA A 95 -10.46 6.67 -1.05
N ALA A 96 -11.45 5.95 -0.53
CA ALA A 96 -12.58 6.55 0.17
C ALA A 96 -12.12 7.27 1.44
N ALA A 97 -11.21 6.67 2.21
CA ALA A 97 -10.66 7.29 3.42
C ALA A 97 -9.88 8.57 3.11
N LEU A 98 -9.05 8.53 2.07
CA LEU A 98 -8.28 9.69 1.63
C LEU A 98 -9.19 10.79 1.07
N LYS A 99 -10.22 10.43 0.32
CA LYS A 99 -11.20 11.39 -0.19
C LYS A 99 -11.93 12.10 0.96
N ALA A 100 -12.26 11.38 2.02
CA ALA A 100 -12.88 11.96 3.22
C ALA A 100 -11.97 12.99 3.90
N GLU A 101 -10.64 12.89 3.73
CA GLU A 101 -9.65 13.86 4.20
C GLU A 101 -9.44 15.02 3.21
N GLY A 102 -10.22 15.09 2.14
CA GLY A 102 -10.10 16.16 1.13
C GLY A 102 -9.05 15.92 0.06
N ILE A 103 -8.51 14.73 -0.04
CA ILE A 103 -7.49 14.39 -1.04
C ILE A 103 -8.18 14.04 -2.37
N GLU A 104 -7.75 14.69 -3.45
CA GLU A 104 -8.35 14.55 -4.78
C GLU A 104 -7.56 13.66 -5.73
N LYS A 105 -6.31 13.35 -5.39
CA LYS A 105 -5.45 12.52 -6.25
C LYS A 105 -4.49 11.68 -5.41
N ILE A 106 -4.34 10.43 -5.82
CA ILE A 106 -3.45 9.46 -5.20
C ILE A 106 -2.34 9.12 -6.19
N ASN A 107 -1.11 9.08 -5.71
CA ASN A 107 0.03 8.60 -6.47
C ASN A 107 0.54 7.30 -5.85
N PHE A 108 1.10 6.45 -6.67
CA PHE A 108 1.74 5.22 -6.22
C PHE A 108 2.89 4.88 -7.15
N TRP A 109 3.90 4.24 -6.60
CA TRP A 109 5.09 3.87 -7.36
C TRP A 109 5.04 2.38 -7.65
N VAL A 110 5.18 2.05 -8.92
CA VAL A 110 5.21 0.67 -9.40
C VAL A 110 6.57 0.46 -10.04
N LYS A 111 7.25 -0.64 -9.72
CA LYS A 111 8.51 -0.96 -10.39
C LYS A 111 8.28 -1.02 -11.89
N ALA A 112 9.19 -0.42 -12.66
CA ALA A 112 9.05 -0.30 -14.11
C ALA A 112 8.91 -1.66 -14.80
N ASP A 113 9.51 -2.70 -14.26
CA ASP A 113 9.44 -4.08 -14.76
C ASP A 113 8.30 -4.91 -14.20
N ASN A 114 7.46 -4.34 -13.33
CA ASN A 114 6.30 -5.03 -12.77
C ASN A 114 5.09 -4.89 -13.71
N ALA A 115 5.09 -5.67 -14.78
CA ALA A 115 4.03 -5.62 -15.79
C ALA A 115 2.64 -5.95 -15.20
N ALA A 116 2.57 -6.91 -14.30
CA ALA A 116 1.30 -7.29 -13.65
C ALA A 116 0.75 -6.15 -12.78
N GLY A 117 1.63 -5.46 -12.05
CA GLY A 117 1.25 -4.30 -11.24
C GLY A 117 0.75 -3.15 -12.11
N LEU A 118 1.47 -2.82 -13.17
CA LEU A 118 1.05 -1.77 -14.11
C LEU A 118 -0.31 -2.10 -14.75
N ALA A 119 -0.51 -3.35 -15.16
CA ALA A 119 -1.78 -3.79 -15.73
C ALA A 119 -2.93 -3.66 -14.71
N PHE A 120 -2.69 -4.00 -13.44
CA PHE A 120 -3.68 -3.83 -12.37
C PHE A 120 -4.09 -2.37 -12.23
N TRP A 121 -3.11 -1.46 -12.12
CA TRP A 121 -3.40 -0.03 -11.92
C TRP A 121 -4.10 0.59 -13.13
N ASN A 122 -3.69 0.24 -14.34
CA ASN A 122 -4.37 0.70 -15.56
C ASN A 122 -5.82 0.22 -15.60
N ARG A 123 -6.07 -1.04 -15.22
CA ARG A 123 -7.40 -1.63 -15.23
C ARG A 123 -8.37 -0.96 -14.28
N ILE A 124 -7.89 -0.45 -13.13
CA ILE A 124 -8.75 0.24 -12.16
C ILE A 124 -8.82 1.76 -12.37
N GLY A 125 -8.27 2.27 -13.47
CA GLY A 125 -8.39 3.67 -13.85
C GLY A 125 -7.17 4.53 -13.55
N GLY A 126 -6.06 3.95 -13.10
CA GLY A 126 -4.81 4.66 -12.93
C GLY A 126 -4.19 5.02 -14.27
N ARG A 127 -3.36 6.05 -14.29
CA ARG A 127 -2.66 6.50 -15.48
C ARG A 127 -1.18 6.70 -15.19
N GLU A 128 -0.34 6.08 -15.99
CA GLU A 128 1.10 6.27 -15.89
C GLU A 128 1.49 7.70 -16.23
N ARG A 129 2.37 8.27 -15.43
CA ARG A 129 2.91 9.61 -15.64
C ARG A 129 4.29 9.51 -16.29
N THR A 130 4.30 9.50 -17.62
CA THR A 130 5.52 9.41 -18.41
C THR A 130 6.25 10.75 -18.52
N ASP A 131 5.60 11.82 -18.11
CA ASP A 131 6.15 13.19 -18.08
C ASP A 131 6.93 13.51 -16.79
N LEU A 132 7.00 12.57 -15.84
CA LEU A 132 7.67 12.75 -14.56
C LEU A 132 8.72 11.68 -14.31
N VAL A 133 9.76 12.06 -13.59
CA VAL A 133 10.80 11.15 -13.10
C VAL A 133 10.91 11.33 -11.59
N ILE A 134 11.02 10.23 -10.86
CA ILE A 134 11.28 10.28 -9.43
C ILE A 134 12.76 10.51 -9.22
N VAL A 135 13.10 11.55 -8.45
CA VAL A 135 14.47 11.84 -8.03
C VAL A 135 14.49 11.76 -6.52
N SER A 136 15.39 10.96 -5.98
CA SER A 136 15.51 10.74 -4.54
C SER A 136 16.79 11.36 -4.00
N LEU A 137 16.71 11.99 -2.84
CA LEU A 137 17.85 12.53 -2.11
C LEU A 137 17.86 11.91 -0.71
N ILE A 138 18.93 11.24 -0.39
CA ILE A 138 19.12 10.63 0.94
C ILE A 138 19.57 11.71 1.91
N LEU A 139 18.87 11.84 3.05
CA LEU A 139 19.11 12.90 4.03
C LEU A 139 20.13 12.53 5.11
N GLY A 140 20.87 11.47 4.94
CA GLY A 140 21.86 11.02 5.90
C GLY A 140 22.79 10.02 5.26
N ASP A 141 23.34 9.12 6.08
CA ASP A 141 24.32 8.14 5.61
C ASP A 141 23.71 6.73 5.38
N ASN A 142 22.39 6.58 5.57
CA ASN A 142 21.75 5.28 5.44
C ASN A 142 21.50 4.93 3.97
N PRO A 143 22.26 3.98 3.38
CA PRO A 143 22.07 3.60 1.98
C PRO A 143 20.75 2.86 1.73
N ASN A 144 20.08 2.41 2.80
CA ASN A 144 18.81 1.68 2.72
C ASN A 144 17.60 2.55 3.11
N ALA A 145 17.78 3.86 3.05
CA ALA A 145 16.68 4.79 3.33
C ALA A 145 15.57 4.70 2.26
#